data_fe802ff10d2c5683d9bbea5560d91c7a
#
_entry.id   fe802ff10d2c5683d9bbea5560d91c7a
#
_cell.length_a   1.000
_cell.length_b   1.000
_cell.length_c   1.000
_cell.angle_alpha   90.00
_cell.angle_beta   90.00
_cell.angle_gamma   90.00
#
_symmetry.space_group_name_H-M   'P 1'
#
loop_
_entity.id
_entity.type
_entity.pdbx_description
1 polymer ?
#
loop_
_entity_poly.entity_id
_entity_poly.type
_entity_poly.pdbx_seq_one_letter_code
_entity_poly.pdbx_strand_id
1 'polypeptide(L)'
;IYCGNVCGPAELPKYSLPLFQAQRDNVRQESRVFLPRENEKEAGSNSYKLQLNIWKKLLEQEQFQDFRDSILSYISNDYRGRMNASGMMNLHQSITQILLAYLVNHQIGSDVIFDEELPYLTYMNAWQRYDLFEKAMTHITEKLQKLIGSKDTRDVVQETIKYIRQHLDSDVSVSEIAEFAGMNPEYLTKLFKKNTGYTLKEYIVNEKMESAKMLLATTTLPVTL
;
A
#
# COMPACT_ATOMS: atom_id res chain seq x y z
N ILE A 1 30.03 19.11 6.13
CA ILE A 1 31.49 18.88 6.34
C ILE A 1 31.64 17.71 7.29
N TYR A 2 32.48 16.74 6.92
CA TYR A 2 32.79 15.56 7.71
C TYR A 2 34.22 15.72 8.28
N CYS A 3 34.39 15.64 9.59
CA CYS A 3 35.63 15.85 10.28
C CYS A 3 36.16 14.55 10.89
N GLY A 4 37.41 14.27 10.69
CA GLY A 4 38.14 13.15 11.27
C GLY A 4 39.38 13.60 12.02
N ASN A 5 40.08 12.67 12.63
CA ASN A 5 41.33 12.92 13.34
C ASN A 5 42.52 12.96 12.37
N VAL A 6 43.55 13.72 12.73
CA VAL A 6 44.82 13.66 12.01
C VAL A 6 45.50 12.32 12.33
N CYS A 7 45.85 11.56 11.28
CA CYS A 7 46.40 10.21 11.41
C CYS A 7 47.46 9.92 10.35
N GLY A 8 48.31 8.94 10.62
CA GLY A 8 49.25 8.42 9.64
C GLY A 8 48.59 7.53 8.58
N PRO A 9 49.28 7.25 7.44
CA PRO A 9 48.73 6.47 6.34
C PRO A 9 48.24 5.08 6.75
N ALA A 10 48.89 4.42 7.70
CA ALA A 10 48.52 3.10 8.20
C ALA A 10 47.21 3.11 9.03
N GLU A 11 46.87 4.25 9.62
CA GLU A 11 45.66 4.41 10.45
C GLU A 11 44.45 4.96 9.66
N LEU A 12 44.69 5.36 8.41
CA LEU A 12 43.69 5.99 7.54
C LEU A 12 42.39 5.18 7.44
N PRO A 13 42.37 3.85 7.31
CA PRO A 13 41.14 3.06 7.28
C PRO A 13 40.31 3.17 8.57
N LYS A 14 40.98 3.22 9.74
CA LYS A 14 40.34 3.33 11.05
C LYS A 14 39.53 4.63 11.17
N TYR A 15 40.05 5.74 10.64
CA TYR A 15 39.43 7.06 10.76
C TYR A 15 38.54 7.42 9.55
N SER A 16 38.81 6.86 8.36
CA SER A 16 38.00 7.13 7.18
C SER A 16 36.65 6.38 7.18
N LEU A 17 36.62 5.14 7.69
CA LEU A 17 35.36 4.34 7.73
C LEU A 17 34.23 5.04 8.47
N PRO A 18 34.40 5.60 9.69
CA PRO A 18 33.37 6.36 10.38
C PRO A 18 32.90 7.60 9.62
N LEU A 19 33.79 8.25 8.86
CA LEU A 19 33.44 9.41 8.04
C LEU A 19 32.61 9.03 6.83
N PHE A 20 32.95 7.95 6.14
CA PHE A 20 32.10 7.39 5.06
C PHE A 20 30.74 6.93 5.57
N GLN A 21 30.71 6.36 6.76
CA GLN A 21 29.45 5.98 7.39
C GLN A 21 28.61 7.21 7.72
N ALA A 22 29.18 8.24 8.33
CA ALA A 22 28.49 9.50 8.62
C ALA A 22 27.99 10.20 7.33
N GLN A 23 28.75 10.11 6.23
CA GLN A 23 28.34 10.60 4.93
C GLN A 23 27.12 9.83 4.41
N ARG A 24 27.15 8.50 4.48
CA ARG A 24 26.05 7.64 4.05
C ARG A 24 24.81 7.86 4.91
N ASP A 25 24.97 8.07 6.21
CA ASP A 25 23.89 8.31 7.15
C ASP A 25 23.25 9.71 7.00
N ASN A 26 23.87 10.62 6.24
CA ASN A 26 23.30 11.92 5.91
C ASN A 26 22.25 11.82 4.77
N VAL A 27 21.21 11.05 4.99
CA VAL A 27 20.13 10.80 4.02
C VAL A 27 19.42 12.09 3.61
N ARG A 28 19.34 13.09 4.47
CA ARG A 28 18.75 14.41 4.17
C ARG A 28 19.67 15.36 3.42
N GLN A 29 20.93 14.99 3.25
CA GLN A 29 21.96 15.87 2.66
C GLN A 29 22.09 17.23 3.36
N GLU A 30 21.97 17.22 4.68
CA GLU A 30 22.09 18.45 5.47
C GLU A 30 23.50 19.02 5.39
N SER A 31 23.57 20.34 5.22
CA SER A 31 24.83 21.10 5.21
C SER A 31 25.22 21.51 6.63
N ARG A 32 25.77 20.57 7.40
CA ARG A 32 26.28 20.81 8.76
C ARG A 32 27.59 20.06 9.00
N VAL A 33 28.22 20.29 10.16
CA VAL A 33 29.39 19.53 10.58
C VAL A 33 28.93 18.22 11.20
N PHE A 34 29.39 17.11 10.67
CA PHE A 34 29.13 15.76 11.18
C PHE A 34 30.38 15.25 11.87
N LEU A 35 30.21 14.84 13.12
CA LEU A 35 31.25 14.16 13.90
C LEU A 35 30.94 12.67 13.94
N PRO A 36 31.94 11.79 13.85
CA PRO A 36 31.74 10.36 14.05
C PRO A 36 31.13 10.12 15.42
N ARG A 37 30.01 9.37 15.48
CA ARG A 37 29.40 8.97 16.75
C ARG A 37 29.97 7.63 17.17
N GLU A 38 30.33 7.51 18.45
CA GLU A 38 30.62 6.22 19.05
C GLU A 38 29.30 5.47 19.26
N ASN A 39 29.18 4.28 18.65
CA ASN A 39 28.18 3.24 18.82
C ASN A 39 26.91 3.62 19.62
N GLU A 40 25.94 4.25 18.99
CA GLU A 40 24.58 4.29 19.54
C GLU A 40 23.88 2.96 19.21
N LYS A 41 23.47 2.23 20.25
CA LYS A 41 22.69 1.00 20.15
C LYS A 41 21.39 1.29 19.38
N GLU A 42 21.05 0.40 18.46
CA GLU A 42 19.76 0.38 17.77
C GLU A 42 18.61 0.41 18.79
N ALA A 43 18.03 1.59 18.98
CA ALA A 43 16.83 1.73 19.81
C ALA A 43 15.61 1.77 18.89
N GLY A 44 14.74 0.78 18.96
CA GLY A 44 13.41 0.98 18.40
C GLY A 44 12.65 -0.16 17.74
N SER A 45 12.90 -1.43 18.11
CA SER A 45 12.20 -2.56 17.45
C SER A 45 10.68 -2.64 17.71
N ASN A 46 10.15 -2.14 18.85
CA ASN A 46 8.74 -2.29 19.20
C ASN A 46 7.82 -1.16 18.69
N SER A 47 8.29 0.08 18.68
CA SER A 47 7.53 1.22 18.13
C SER A 47 7.26 1.07 16.63
N TYR A 48 8.21 0.51 15.91
CA TYR A 48 8.17 0.30 14.49
C TYR A 48 7.11 -0.72 14.02
N LYS A 49 6.96 -1.85 14.74
CA LYS A 49 5.95 -2.87 14.41
C LYS A 49 4.52 -2.36 14.53
N LEU A 50 4.25 -1.50 15.52
CA LEU A 50 2.93 -0.88 15.69
C LEU A 50 2.61 0.05 14.52
N GLN A 51 3.60 0.81 14.07
CA GLN A 51 3.46 1.73 12.94
C GLN A 51 3.16 0.99 11.62
N LEU A 52 3.81 -0.15 11.37
CA LEU A 52 3.55 -0.97 10.18
C LEU A 52 2.07 -1.41 10.10
N ASN A 53 1.47 -1.79 11.22
CA ASN A 53 0.06 -2.18 11.26
C ASN A 53 -0.88 -1.00 10.95
N ILE A 54 -0.52 0.20 11.42
CA ILE A 54 -1.28 1.44 11.11
C ILE A 54 -1.20 1.72 9.62
N TRP A 55 0.00 1.70 9.03
CA TRP A 55 0.20 1.96 7.60
C TRP A 55 -0.51 0.93 6.72
N LYS A 56 -0.43 -0.35 7.07
CA LYS A 56 -1.18 -1.40 6.39
C LYS A 56 -2.68 -1.12 6.42
N LYS A 57 -3.23 -0.73 7.57
CA LYS A 57 -4.65 -0.42 7.72
C LYS A 57 -5.06 0.81 6.90
N LEU A 58 -4.25 1.89 6.89
CA LEU A 58 -4.52 3.08 6.10
C LEU A 58 -4.57 2.74 4.60
N LEU A 59 -3.63 1.91 4.13
CA LEU A 59 -3.60 1.46 2.75
C LEU A 59 -4.82 0.59 2.40
N GLU A 60 -5.20 -0.36 3.28
CA GLU A 60 -6.40 -1.19 3.10
C GLU A 60 -7.72 -0.39 3.14
N GLN A 61 -7.72 0.77 3.81
CA GLN A 61 -8.86 1.69 3.86
C GLN A 61 -8.85 2.70 2.71
N GLU A 62 -7.91 2.59 1.76
CA GLU A 62 -7.75 3.50 0.62
C GLU A 62 -7.46 4.96 1.03
N GLN A 63 -6.95 5.16 2.25
CA GLN A 63 -6.54 6.46 2.79
C GLN A 63 -5.09 6.75 2.38
N PHE A 64 -4.84 6.91 1.08
CA PHE A 64 -3.49 7.00 0.50
C PHE A 64 -2.74 8.25 0.95
N GLN A 65 -3.43 9.36 1.12
CA GLN A 65 -2.83 10.61 1.60
C GLN A 65 -2.38 10.46 3.06
N ASP A 66 -3.27 9.94 3.93
CA ASP A 66 -2.95 9.71 5.33
C ASP A 66 -1.82 8.69 5.49
N PHE A 67 -1.79 7.67 4.63
CA PHE A 67 -0.70 6.69 4.55
C PHE A 67 0.63 7.37 4.27
N ARG A 68 0.72 8.20 3.22
CA ARG A 68 1.92 8.97 2.88
C ARG A 68 2.33 9.89 4.03
N ASP A 69 1.40 10.71 4.50
CA ASP A 69 1.67 11.75 5.50
C ASP A 69 2.09 11.15 6.84
N SER A 70 1.51 10.01 7.22
CA SER A 70 1.91 9.27 8.42
C SER A 70 3.34 8.73 8.31
N ILE A 71 3.75 8.22 7.15
CA ILE A 71 5.12 7.75 6.91
C ILE A 71 6.11 8.92 6.97
N LEU A 72 5.82 10.02 6.26
CA LEU A 72 6.69 11.19 6.23
C LEU A 72 6.79 11.85 7.61
N SER A 73 5.70 11.90 8.38
CA SER A 73 5.68 12.38 9.75
C SER A 73 6.50 11.47 10.68
N TYR A 74 6.42 10.15 10.51
CA TYR A 74 7.23 9.21 11.27
C TYR A 74 8.72 9.47 11.05
N ILE A 75 9.16 9.58 9.79
CA ILE A 75 10.54 9.90 9.45
C ILE A 75 10.93 11.26 10.03
N SER A 76 10.04 12.26 9.99
CA SER A 76 10.32 13.60 10.49
C SER A 76 10.42 13.67 12.01
N ASN A 77 9.60 12.93 12.75
CA ASN A 77 9.55 12.92 14.19
C ASN A 77 10.65 12.05 14.84
N ASP A 78 10.96 10.90 14.22
CA ASP A 78 12.04 10.01 14.69
C ASP A 78 13.42 10.59 14.34
N TYR A 79 13.42 11.60 13.49
CA TYR A 79 14.60 12.29 12.97
C TYR A 79 15.30 13.20 13.97
N ARG A 80 14.92 13.23 15.22
CA ARG A 80 15.73 13.92 16.27
C ARG A 80 17.12 13.29 16.45
N GLY A 81 17.68 12.71 15.36
CA GLY A 81 19.02 12.19 15.24
C GLY A 81 19.15 10.67 15.27
N ARG A 82 18.07 9.90 15.09
CA ARG A 82 18.08 8.43 15.22
C ARG A 82 17.97 7.66 13.91
N MET A 83 17.34 8.23 12.89
CA MET A 83 17.19 7.56 11.59
C MET A 83 18.50 7.67 10.79
N ASN A 84 19.26 6.59 10.75
CA ASN A 84 20.45 6.45 9.89
C ASN A 84 20.08 5.76 8.57
N ALA A 85 21.05 5.58 7.67
CA ALA A 85 20.85 4.93 6.38
C ALA A 85 20.27 3.51 6.51
N SER A 86 20.72 2.74 7.52
CA SER A 86 20.22 1.41 7.81
C SER A 86 18.74 1.44 8.23
N GLY A 87 18.37 2.37 9.10
CA GLY A 87 16.98 2.57 9.52
C GLY A 87 16.09 2.96 8.35
N MET A 88 16.55 3.87 7.49
CA MET A 88 15.82 4.29 6.30
C MET A 88 15.66 3.14 5.29
N MET A 89 16.69 2.32 5.10
CA MET A 89 16.62 1.14 4.25
C MET A 89 15.61 0.11 4.78
N ASN A 90 15.64 -0.19 6.08
CA ASN A 90 14.70 -1.13 6.71
C ASN A 90 13.26 -0.63 6.62
N LEU A 91 13.05 0.66 6.85
CA LEU A 91 11.75 1.32 6.69
C LEU A 91 11.23 1.18 5.26
N HIS A 92 12.06 1.55 4.29
CA HIS A 92 11.72 1.44 2.87
C HIS A 92 11.36 0.01 2.46
N GLN A 93 12.15 -1.00 2.89
CA GLN A 93 11.86 -2.40 2.62
C GLN A 93 10.49 -2.83 3.19
N SER A 94 10.18 -2.41 4.42
CA SER A 94 8.90 -2.76 5.05
C SER A 94 7.72 -2.10 4.37
N ILE A 95 7.86 -0.83 3.96
CA ILE A 95 6.84 -0.13 3.17
C ILE A 95 6.66 -0.82 1.81
N THR A 96 7.76 -1.21 1.15
CA THR A 96 7.72 -1.95 -0.11
C THR A 96 6.94 -3.26 0.03
N GLN A 97 7.16 -4.02 1.09
CA GLN A 97 6.43 -5.26 1.36
C GLN A 97 4.92 -5.01 1.53
N ILE A 98 4.53 -3.99 2.31
CA ILE A 98 3.12 -3.61 2.49
C ILE A 98 2.50 -3.20 1.16
N LEU A 99 3.21 -2.37 0.38
CA LEU A 99 2.74 -1.89 -0.92
C LEU A 99 2.56 -3.04 -1.92
N LEU A 100 3.57 -3.91 -2.09
CA LEU A 100 3.48 -5.04 -3.01
C LEU A 100 2.37 -6.02 -2.60
N ALA A 101 2.21 -6.30 -1.31
CA ALA A 101 1.10 -7.12 -0.82
C ALA A 101 -0.26 -6.47 -1.15
N TYR A 102 -0.38 -5.16 -0.99
CA TYR A 102 -1.58 -4.42 -1.38
C TYR A 102 -1.87 -4.54 -2.87
N LEU A 103 -0.86 -4.31 -3.74
CA LEU A 103 -1.02 -4.41 -5.19
C LEU A 103 -1.47 -5.81 -5.63
N VAL A 104 -0.86 -6.86 -5.08
CA VAL A 104 -1.24 -8.25 -5.36
C VAL A 104 -2.69 -8.52 -4.93
N ASN A 105 -3.08 -8.09 -3.72
CA ASN A 105 -4.45 -8.30 -3.21
C ASN A 105 -5.52 -7.58 -4.05
N HIS A 106 -5.16 -6.46 -4.68
CA HIS A 106 -6.06 -5.66 -5.52
C HIS A 106 -5.89 -5.94 -7.02
N GLN A 107 -5.06 -6.94 -7.39
CA GLN A 107 -4.76 -7.30 -8.79
C GLN A 107 -4.25 -6.11 -9.62
N ILE A 108 -3.51 -5.22 -8.99
CA ILE A 108 -2.86 -4.07 -9.65
C ILE A 108 -1.46 -4.51 -10.08
N GLY A 109 -1.17 -4.41 -11.38
CA GLY A 109 0.17 -4.67 -11.90
C GLY A 109 1.19 -3.67 -11.33
N SER A 110 2.35 -4.15 -10.96
CA SER A 110 3.42 -3.28 -10.44
C SER A 110 3.95 -2.30 -11.50
N ASP A 111 3.84 -2.65 -12.77
CA ASP A 111 4.17 -1.82 -13.94
C ASP A 111 3.27 -0.57 -14.06
N VAL A 112 2.06 -0.64 -13.51
CA VAL A 112 1.14 0.51 -13.47
C VAL A 112 1.60 1.57 -12.46
N ILE A 113 2.23 1.14 -11.36
CA ILE A 113 2.75 2.03 -10.31
C ILE A 113 4.17 2.49 -10.62
N PHE A 114 5.01 1.57 -11.09
CA PHE A 114 6.41 1.83 -11.44
C PHE A 114 6.52 2.03 -12.95
N ASP A 115 6.32 3.25 -13.37
CA ASP A 115 6.30 3.67 -14.77
C ASP A 115 7.59 4.43 -15.18
N GLU A 116 7.52 5.20 -16.27
CA GLU A 116 8.64 6.02 -16.75
C GLU A 116 8.99 7.16 -15.79
N GLU A 117 8.00 7.69 -15.03
CA GLU A 117 8.22 8.77 -14.05
C GLU A 117 8.86 8.26 -12.76
N LEU A 118 8.53 7.02 -12.36
CA LEU A 118 9.12 6.34 -11.21
C LEU A 118 9.54 4.91 -11.57
N PRO A 119 10.65 4.69 -12.27
CA PRO A 119 11.16 3.36 -12.55
C PRO A 119 11.42 2.58 -11.26
N TYR A 120 11.13 1.28 -11.27
CA TYR A 120 11.27 0.41 -10.10
C TYR A 120 12.67 0.49 -9.45
N LEU A 121 13.73 0.55 -10.26
CA LEU A 121 15.10 0.70 -9.75
C LEU A 121 15.34 2.04 -9.05
N THR A 122 14.70 3.11 -9.52
CA THR A 122 14.74 4.42 -8.87
C THR A 122 14.05 4.37 -7.53
N TYR A 123 12.86 3.76 -7.46
CA TYR A 123 12.15 3.52 -6.21
C TYR A 123 12.98 2.69 -5.23
N MET A 124 13.57 1.58 -5.67
CA MET A 124 14.39 0.71 -4.81
C MET A 124 15.60 1.40 -4.18
N ASN A 125 16.09 2.48 -4.79
CA ASN A 125 17.20 3.28 -4.28
C ASN A 125 16.74 4.57 -3.58
N ALA A 126 15.46 4.85 -3.50
CA ALA A 126 14.92 6.09 -2.94
C ALA A 126 15.23 6.27 -1.44
N TRP A 127 15.48 5.19 -0.71
CA TRP A 127 15.86 5.23 0.70
C TRP A 127 17.17 5.97 0.96
N GLN A 128 18.02 6.12 -0.04
CA GLN A 128 19.33 6.80 0.10
C GLN A 128 19.20 8.31 0.29
N ARG A 129 18.06 8.88 -0.13
CA ARG A 129 17.80 10.32 -0.07
C ARG A 129 16.34 10.58 0.29
N TYR A 130 16.14 11.39 1.33
CA TYR A 130 14.80 11.74 1.81
C TYR A 130 13.91 12.37 0.74
N ASP A 131 14.46 13.31 -0.05
CA ASP A 131 13.70 13.99 -1.11
C ASP A 131 13.24 13.05 -2.23
N LEU A 132 14.07 12.05 -2.55
CA LEU A 132 13.69 11.01 -3.53
C LEU A 132 12.63 10.07 -2.95
N PHE A 133 12.75 9.72 -1.68
CA PHE A 133 11.76 8.89 -1.00
C PHE A 133 10.40 9.60 -0.91
N GLU A 134 10.38 10.88 -0.53
CA GLU A 134 9.17 11.71 -0.47
C GLU A 134 8.49 11.80 -1.84
N LYS A 135 9.25 12.08 -2.90
CA LYS A 135 8.75 12.10 -4.28
C LYS A 135 8.18 10.75 -4.70
N ALA A 136 8.88 9.66 -4.39
CA ALA A 136 8.42 8.32 -4.71
C ALA A 136 7.10 7.98 -3.98
N MET A 137 7.00 8.30 -2.69
CA MET A 137 5.77 8.09 -1.93
C MET A 137 4.61 8.92 -2.46
N THR A 138 4.87 10.17 -2.86
CA THR A 138 3.85 11.05 -3.46
C THR A 138 3.36 10.47 -4.78
N HIS A 139 4.26 10.10 -5.69
CA HIS A 139 3.91 9.49 -6.97
C HIS A 139 3.05 8.22 -6.79
N ILE A 140 3.47 7.30 -5.91
CA ILE A 140 2.76 6.04 -5.64
C ILE A 140 1.34 6.31 -5.13
N THR A 141 1.21 7.20 -4.15
CA THR A 141 -0.11 7.48 -3.55
C THR A 141 -1.05 8.20 -4.51
N GLU A 142 -0.55 9.10 -5.35
CA GLU A 142 -1.34 9.76 -6.40
C GLU A 142 -1.78 8.77 -7.48
N LYS A 143 -0.89 7.86 -7.89
CA LYS A 143 -1.23 6.79 -8.84
C LYS A 143 -2.31 5.87 -8.28
N LEU A 144 -2.16 5.41 -7.03
CA LEU A 144 -3.17 4.58 -6.37
C LEU A 144 -4.51 5.31 -6.26
N GLN A 145 -4.49 6.60 -5.90
CA GLN A 145 -5.69 7.43 -5.82
C GLN A 145 -6.40 7.53 -7.17
N LYS A 146 -5.64 7.72 -8.26
CA LYS A 146 -6.18 7.78 -9.62
C LYS A 146 -6.74 6.43 -10.07
N LEU A 147 -6.02 5.33 -9.82
CA LEU A 147 -6.43 4.00 -10.24
C LEU A 147 -7.70 3.52 -9.54
N ILE A 148 -7.81 3.80 -8.25
CA ILE A 148 -8.96 3.38 -7.44
C ILE A 148 -10.11 4.38 -7.56
N GLY A 149 -9.80 5.68 -7.68
CA GLY A 149 -10.80 6.73 -7.90
C GLY A 149 -11.36 6.77 -9.33
N SER A 150 -10.63 6.25 -10.33
CA SER A 150 -11.07 6.23 -11.73
C SER A 150 -11.90 5.00 -12.12
N LYS A 151 -11.75 3.87 -11.42
CA LYS A 151 -12.80 2.87 -11.39
C LYS A 151 -13.89 3.46 -10.49
N ASP A 152 -14.88 4.07 -11.12
CA ASP A 152 -16.06 4.49 -10.37
C ASP A 152 -16.58 3.22 -9.68
N THR A 153 -16.24 3.10 -8.39
CA THR A 153 -16.57 1.89 -7.60
C THR A 153 -18.08 1.65 -7.61
N ARG A 154 -18.85 2.69 -7.95
CA ARG A 154 -20.29 2.60 -8.20
C ARG A 154 -20.58 1.88 -9.51
N ASP A 155 -19.81 2.15 -10.58
CA ASP A 155 -20.01 1.49 -11.87
C ASP A 155 -19.73 -0.01 -11.76
N VAL A 156 -18.64 -0.41 -11.11
CA VAL A 156 -18.34 -1.83 -10.88
C VAL A 156 -19.43 -2.52 -10.05
N VAL A 157 -19.94 -1.88 -9.02
CA VAL A 157 -21.04 -2.43 -8.22
C VAL A 157 -22.32 -2.54 -9.05
N GLN A 158 -22.63 -1.55 -9.88
CA GLN A 158 -23.79 -1.60 -10.77
C GLN A 158 -23.66 -2.68 -11.85
N GLU A 159 -22.48 -2.83 -12.45
CA GLU A 159 -22.21 -3.93 -13.38
C GLU A 159 -22.30 -5.29 -12.70
N THR A 160 -21.80 -5.42 -11.48
CA THR A 160 -21.94 -6.64 -10.67
C THR A 160 -23.40 -6.96 -10.39
N ILE A 161 -24.21 -5.98 -10.02
CA ILE A 161 -25.66 -6.14 -9.82
C ILE A 161 -26.33 -6.61 -11.11
N LYS A 162 -26.00 -5.99 -12.23
CA LYS A 162 -26.54 -6.38 -13.54
C LYS A 162 -26.16 -7.80 -13.91
N TYR A 163 -24.90 -8.19 -13.68
CA TYR A 163 -24.42 -9.55 -13.92
C TYR A 163 -25.18 -10.57 -13.06
N ILE A 164 -25.34 -10.32 -11.75
CA ILE A 164 -26.12 -11.20 -10.85
C ILE A 164 -27.54 -11.38 -11.36
N ARG A 165 -28.21 -10.28 -11.73
CA ARG A 165 -29.60 -10.33 -12.23
C ARG A 165 -29.76 -11.10 -13.54
N GLN A 166 -28.74 -11.07 -14.39
CA GLN A 166 -28.75 -11.82 -15.68
C GLN A 166 -28.50 -13.31 -15.50
N HIS A 167 -27.96 -13.73 -14.35
CA HIS A 167 -27.59 -15.13 -14.09
C HIS A 167 -28.30 -15.73 -12.86
N LEU A 168 -29.48 -15.19 -12.50
CA LEU A 168 -30.22 -15.66 -11.33
C LEU A 168 -30.72 -17.10 -11.46
N ASP A 169 -30.85 -17.60 -12.68
CA ASP A 169 -31.25 -18.97 -13.04
C ASP A 169 -30.12 -19.99 -12.82
N SER A 170 -28.90 -19.55 -12.65
CA SER A 170 -27.72 -20.38 -12.43
C SER A 170 -27.17 -20.22 -11.02
N ASP A 171 -26.28 -21.16 -10.61
CA ASP A 171 -25.57 -21.08 -9.34
C ASP A 171 -24.30 -20.25 -9.51
N VAL A 172 -24.47 -18.93 -9.50
CA VAL A 172 -23.34 -18.00 -9.61
C VAL A 172 -22.56 -17.95 -8.31
N SER A 173 -21.27 -18.30 -8.38
CA SER A 173 -20.36 -18.22 -7.25
C SER A 173 -19.76 -16.81 -7.08
N VAL A 174 -19.35 -16.48 -5.83
CA VAL A 174 -18.65 -15.22 -5.56
C VAL A 174 -17.35 -15.11 -6.36
N SER A 175 -16.70 -16.24 -6.64
CA SER A 175 -15.46 -16.28 -7.42
C SER A 175 -15.69 -15.91 -8.89
N GLU A 176 -16.76 -16.42 -9.51
CA GLU A 176 -17.13 -16.06 -10.89
C GLU A 176 -17.51 -14.59 -11.03
N ILE A 177 -18.26 -14.07 -10.03
CA ILE A 177 -18.60 -12.63 -10.01
C ILE A 177 -17.34 -11.77 -9.89
N ALA A 178 -16.37 -12.20 -9.08
CA ALA A 178 -15.12 -11.49 -8.88
C ALA A 178 -14.24 -11.53 -10.14
N GLU A 179 -14.22 -12.66 -10.84
CA GLU A 179 -13.55 -12.82 -12.12
C GLU A 179 -14.18 -11.91 -13.20
N PHE A 180 -15.51 -11.87 -13.29
CA PHE A 180 -16.23 -10.94 -14.16
C PHE A 180 -15.89 -9.48 -13.85
N ALA A 181 -15.86 -9.11 -12.58
CA ALA A 181 -15.52 -7.75 -12.14
C ALA A 181 -14.01 -7.42 -12.27
N GLY A 182 -13.16 -8.42 -12.60
CA GLY A 182 -11.70 -8.28 -12.63
C GLY A 182 -11.11 -7.90 -11.27
N MET A 183 -11.69 -8.43 -10.19
CA MET A 183 -11.34 -8.07 -8.81
C MET A 183 -11.11 -9.32 -7.93
N ASN A 184 -10.31 -9.13 -6.87
CA ASN A 184 -10.20 -10.15 -5.83
C ASN A 184 -11.56 -10.37 -5.13
N PRO A 185 -12.00 -11.62 -4.86
CA PRO A 185 -13.29 -11.94 -4.25
C PRO A 185 -13.54 -11.26 -2.89
N GLU A 186 -12.51 -11.17 -2.05
CA GLU A 186 -12.62 -10.52 -0.73
C GLU A 186 -12.80 -9.00 -0.88
N TYR A 187 -12.06 -8.39 -1.80
CA TYR A 187 -12.16 -6.95 -2.07
C TYR A 187 -13.53 -6.62 -2.65
N LEU A 188 -13.99 -7.35 -3.67
CA LEU A 188 -15.31 -7.14 -4.24
C LEU A 188 -16.41 -7.31 -3.19
N THR A 189 -16.32 -8.30 -2.30
CA THR A 189 -17.31 -8.52 -1.23
C THR A 189 -17.37 -7.33 -0.27
N LYS A 190 -16.21 -6.78 0.13
CA LYS A 190 -16.13 -5.59 1.00
C LYS A 190 -16.69 -4.36 0.28
N LEU A 191 -16.29 -4.14 -0.98
CA LEU A 191 -16.74 -3.04 -1.82
C LEU A 191 -18.27 -3.08 -2.02
N PHE A 192 -18.79 -4.25 -2.39
CA PHE A 192 -20.21 -4.46 -2.61
C PHE A 192 -21.02 -4.18 -1.34
N LYS A 193 -20.59 -4.71 -0.19
CA LYS A 193 -21.23 -4.46 1.10
C LYS A 193 -21.20 -2.98 1.49
N LYS A 194 -20.09 -2.28 1.25
CA LYS A 194 -19.94 -0.83 1.52
C LYS A 194 -20.96 0.00 0.70
N ASN A 195 -21.25 -0.41 -0.55
CA ASN A 195 -22.10 0.35 -1.45
C ASN A 195 -23.59 -0.07 -1.39
N THR A 196 -23.88 -1.34 -1.10
CA THR A 196 -25.25 -1.87 -1.12
C THR A 196 -25.82 -2.17 0.27
N GLY A 197 -24.97 -2.27 1.28
CA GLY A 197 -25.34 -2.71 2.64
C GLY A 197 -25.40 -4.24 2.80
N TYR A 198 -25.35 -5.02 1.72
CA TYR A 198 -25.47 -6.49 1.71
C TYR A 198 -24.17 -7.13 1.25
N THR A 199 -23.87 -8.31 1.77
CA THR A 199 -22.84 -9.17 1.15
C THR A 199 -23.33 -9.68 -0.20
N LEU A 200 -22.42 -10.09 -1.09
CA LEU A 200 -22.79 -10.68 -2.39
C LEU A 200 -23.73 -11.87 -2.24
N LYS A 201 -23.46 -12.76 -1.25
CA LYS A 201 -24.32 -13.92 -1.00
C LYS A 201 -25.73 -13.52 -0.55
N GLU A 202 -25.83 -12.59 0.39
CA GLU A 202 -27.13 -12.08 0.86
C GLU A 202 -27.91 -11.42 -0.29
N TYR A 203 -27.21 -10.65 -1.14
CA TYR A 203 -27.83 -9.99 -2.27
C TYR A 203 -28.36 -10.99 -3.29
N ILE A 204 -27.58 -12.02 -3.66
CA ILE A 204 -28.01 -13.08 -4.58
C ILE A 204 -29.27 -13.80 -4.05
N VAL A 205 -29.27 -14.18 -2.77
CA VAL A 205 -30.42 -14.83 -2.15
C VAL A 205 -31.66 -13.94 -2.18
N ASN A 206 -31.49 -12.65 -1.84
CA ASN A 206 -32.59 -11.70 -1.88
C ASN A 206 -33.18 -11.53 -3.30
N GLU A 207 -32.33 -11.38 -4.32
CA GLU A 207 -32.77 -11.25 -5.71
C GLU A 207 -33.46 -12.54 -6.21
N LYS A 208 -32.95 -13.74 -5.85
CA LYS A 208 -33.61 -15.02 -6.14
C LYS A 208 -34.98 -15.10 -5.48
N MET A 209 -35.12 -14.66 -4.22
CA MET A 209 -36.40 -14.66 -3.51
C MET A 209 -37.40 -13.67 -4.10
N GLU A 210 -36.98 -12.47 -4.47
CA GLU A 210 -37.84 -11.49 -5.13
C GLU A 210 -38.29 -11.97 -6.52
N SER A 211 -37.39 -12.59 -7.29
CA SER A 211 -37.73 -13.20 -8.58
C SER A 211 -38.74 -14.34 -8.43
N ALA A 212 -38.54 -15.21 -7.42
CA ALA A 212 -39.51 -16.31 -7.14
C ALA A 212 -40.87 -15.77 -6.73
N LYS A 213 -40.95 -14.76 -5.86
CA LYS A 213 -42.21 -14.10 -5.49
C LYS A 213 -42.94 -13.52 -6.71
N MET A 214 -42.19 -12.86 -7.59
CA MET A 214 -42.75 -12.28 -8.81
C MET A 214 -43.32 -13.38 -9.71
N LEU A 215 -42.60 -14.48 -9.94
CA LEU A 215 -43.07 -15.61 -10.74
C LEU A 215 -44.34 -16.24 -10.17
N LEU A 216 -44.39 -16.46 -8.85
CA LEU A 216 -45.59 -17.01 -8.18
C LEU A 216 -46.81 -16.07 -8.27
N ALA A 217 -46.55 -14.74 -8.26
CA ALA A 217 -47.65 -13.77 -8.35
C ALA A 217 -48.14 -13.54 -9.79
N THR A 218 -47.32 -13.77 -10.79
CA THR A 218 -47.63 -13.45 -12.20
C THR A 218 -47.92 -14.68 -13.06
N THR A 219 -47.64 -15.88 -12.58
CA THR A 219 -47.84 -17.13 -13.33
C THR A 219 -48.70 -18.11 -12.58
N THR A 220 -49.41 -18.96 -13.34
CA THR A 220 -50.20 -20.10 -12.80
C THR A 220 -49.42 -21.41 -12.87
N LEU A 221 -48.11 -21.34 -13.02
CA LEU A 221 -47.23 -22.51 -13.07
C LEU A 221 -47.26 -23.28 -11.74
N PRO A 222 -47.38 -24.59 -11.75
CA PRO A 222 -47.36 -25.38 -10.53
C PRO A 222 -45.97 -25.34 -9.90
N VAL A 223 -45.91 -25.17 -8.57
CA VAL A 223 -44.68 -25.24 -7.77
C VAL A 223 -44.32 -26.70 -7.53
N THR A 224 -44.13 -27.46 -8.60
CA THR A 224 -43.69 -28.87 -8.54
C THR A 224 -42.39 -29.03 -9.31
N LEU A 225 -41.47 -29.71 -8.66
CA LEU A 225 -40.24 -30.21 -9.30
C LEU A 225 -40.58 -31.28 -10.33
#